data_3c669a0748ffba742a9f70469a070957
#
_entry.id   3c669a0748ffba742a9f70469a070957
#
_cell.length_a   1.000
_cell.length_b   1.000
_cell.length_c   1.000
_cell.angle_alpha   90.00
_cell.angle_beta   90.00
_cell.angle_gamma   90.00
#
_symmetry.space_group_name_H-M   'P 1'
#
loop_
_entity.id
_entity.type
_entity.pdbx_description
1 polymer ?
#
loop_
_entity_poly.entity_id
_entity_poly.type
_entity_poly.pdbx_seq_one_letter_code
_entity_poly.pdbx_strand_id
1 'polypeptide(L)'
;MLHTVLRKTKVKCNPFRYLLSSEGREVEPVILQGDPDGVYGVIKQATWSERYTNLVLSWEETISLDKVQDTIASYEATTFAGFEDRDIARCWILHTDKGRTEAHCVVANTHLSSGKSYVHF
;
A
#
# COMPACT_ATOMS: atom_id res chain seq x y z
N MET A 1 16.23 -8.81 7.62
CA MET A 1 16.38 -8.67 6.15
C MET A 1 15.07 -8.16 5.55
N LEU A 2 15.16 -7.20 4.66
CA LEU A 2 13.98 -6.66 3.98
C LEU A 2 13.59 -7.53 2.79
N HIS A 3 12.32 -7.89 2.71
CA HIS A 3 11.74 -8.58 1.56
C HIS A 3 10.65 -7.70 0.95
N THR A 4 10.53 -7.73 -0.38
CA THR A 4 9.52 -6.95 -1.10
C THR A 4 8.69 -7.90 -1.95
N VAL A 5 7.36 -7.79 -1.84
CA VAL A 5 6.41 -8.55 -2.65
C VAL A 5 5.46 -7.56 -3.33
N LEU A 6 5.18 -7.81 -4.61
CA LEU A 6 4.32 -6.97 -5.42
C LEU A 6 3.26 -7.82 -6.11
N ARG A 7 2.00 -7.41 -6.04
CA ARG A 7 0.89 -8.09 -6.72
C ARG A 7 -0.08 -7.08 -7.33
N LYS A 8 -0.39 -7.29 -8.61
CA LYS A 8 -1.44 -6.55 -9.30
C LYS A 8 -2.74 -7.34 -9.18
N THR A 9 -3.85 -6.66 -8.96
CA THR A 9 -5.11 -7.33 -8.61
C THR A 9 -6.26 -6.85 -9.49
N LYS A 10 -7.02 -7.84 -9.98
CA LYS A 10 -8.26 -7.66 -10.74
C LYS A 10 -9.50 -7.71 -9.85
N VAL A 11 -9.35 -8.13 -8.60
CA VAL A 11 -10.46 -8.34 -7.67
C VAL A 11 -11.09 -7.01 -7.28
N LYS A 12 -12.43 -6.97 -7.21
CA LYS A 12 -13.19 -5.76 -6.89
C LYS A 12 -13.43 -5.55 -5.40
N CYS A 13 -13.04 -6.51 -4.56
CA CYS A 13 -13.26 -6.39 -3.12
C CYS A 13 -12.37 -5.31 -2.51
N ASN A 14 -12.79 -4.81 -1.35
CA ASN A 14 -12.04 -3.80 -0.62
C ASN A 14 -10.82 -4.44 0.04
N PRO A 15 -9.58 -4.12 -0.42
CA PRO A 15 -8.36 -4.71 0.16
C PRO A 15 -8.13 -4.30 1.60
N PHE A 16 -8.68 -3.16 2.03
CA PHE A 16 -8.49 -2.65 3.38
C PHE A 16 -9.30 -3.40 4.43
N ARG A 17 -10.31 -4.15 4.00
CA ARG A 17 -11.11 -4.98 4.91
C ARG A 17 -10.23 -5.99 5.64
N TYR A 18 -9.33 -6.64 4.92
CA TYR A 18 -8.36 -7.58 5.52
C TYR A 18 -7.23 -6.84 6.23
N LEU A 19 -6.64 -5.84 5.58
CA LEU A 19 -5.44 -5.16 6.09
C LEU A 19 -5.70 -4.39 7.38
N LEU A 20 -6.90 -3.88 7.58
CA LEU A 20 -7.27 -3.12 8.77
C LEU A 20 -7.98 -3.96 9.83
N SER A 21 -8.27 -5.23 9.56
CA SER A 21 -8.90 -6.12 10.53
C SER A 21 -7.92 -6.44 11.67
N SER A 22 -8.39 -6.38 12.91
CA SER A 22 -7.63 -6.81 14.08
C SER A 22 -7.84 -8.29 14.40
N GLU A 23 -8.73 -8.97 13.69
CA GLU A 23 -9.03 -10.38 13.92
C GLU A 23 -7.80 -11.26 13.72
N GLY A 24 -7.47 -12.07 14.72
CA GLY A 24 -6.32 -12.95 14.70
C GLY A 24 -4.98 -12.25 14.89
N ARG A 25 -4.97 -10.95 15.23
CA ARG A 25 -3.74 -10.17 15.42
C ARG A 25 -3.57 -9.80 16.90
N GLU A 26 -2.32 -9.87 17.38
CA GLU A 26 -1.98 -9.44 18.74
C GLU A 26 -1.84 -7.92 18.81
N VAL A 27 -1.41 -7.30 17.70
CA VAL A 27 -1.23 -5.85 17.59
C VAL A 27 -2.13 -5.32 16.49
N GLU A 28 -2.86 -4.25 16.77
CA GLU A 28 -3.74 -3.65 15.77
C GLU A 28 -2.94 -3.03 14.63
N PRO A 29 -3.44 -3.13 13.39
CA PRO A 29 -2.84 -2.43 12.25
C PRO A 29 -2.84 -0.92 12.45
N VAL A 30 -1.81 -0.26 11.94
CA VAL A 30 -1.67 1.20 12.03
C VAL A 30 -1.59 1.79 10.63
N ILE A 31 -2.43 2.78 10.35
CA ILE A 31 -2.34 3.53 9.09
C ILE A 31 -1.17 4.51 9.21
N LEU A 32 -0.16 4.34 8.35
CA LEU A 32 1.02 5.20 8.34
C LEU A 32 0.86 6.40 7.42
N GLN A 33 0.10 6.24 6.34
CA GLN A 33 -0.05 7.27 5.31
C GLN A 33 -1.28 6.98 4.46
N GLY A 34 -2.02 8.01 4.09
CA GLY A 34 -3.13 7.91 3.16
C GLY A 34 -4.47 7.64 3.85
N ASP A 35 -5.53 7.69 3.04
CA ASP A 35 -6.90 7.45 3.48
C ASP A 35 -7.45 6.20 2.79
N PRO A 36 -7.71 5.11 3.54
CA PRO A 36 -8.19 3.87 2.95
C PRO A 36 -9.50 4.05 2.16
N ASP A 37 -10.44 4.82 2.68
CA ASP A 37 -11.73 5.03 2.00
C ASP A 37 -11.56 5.80 0.69
N GLY A 38 -10.68 6.81 0.69
CA GLY A 38 -10.37 7.57 -0.52
C GLY A 38 -9.71 6.72 -1.59
N VAL A 39 -8.73 5.90 -1.19
CA VAL A 39 -8.05 4.99 -2.12
C VAL A 39 -9.05 3.97 -2.68
N TYR A 40 -9.89 3.37 -1.83
CA TYR A 40 -10.89 2.42 -2.29
C TYR A 40 -11.90 3.05 -3.24
N GLY A 41 -12.28 4.31 -3.01
CA GLY A 41 -13.16 5.06 -3.91
C GLY A 41 -12.60 5.14 -5.32
N VAL A 42 -11.30 5.39 -5.45
CA VAL A 42 -10.62 5.40 -6.76
C VAL A 42 -10.61 4.00 -7.38
N ILE A 43 -10.31 2.98 -6.59
CA ILE A 43 -10.30 1.59 -7.06
C ILE A 43 -11.65 1.18 -7.62
N LYS A 44 -12.75 1.52 -6.94
CA LYS A 44 -14.11 1.16 -7.36
C LYS A 44 -14.49 1.79 -8.69
N GLN A 45 -14.00 2.99 -8.98
CA GLN A 45 -14.34 3.72 -10.20
C GLN A 45 -13.55 3.25 -11.42
N ALA A 46 -12.47 2.49 -11.22
CA ALA A 46 -11.64 2.00 -12.32
C ALA A 46 -12.42 1.01 -13.19
N THR A 47 -12.27 1.15 -14.51
CA THR A 47 -12.94 0.28 -15.50
C THR A 47 -11.98 -0.73 -16.13
N TRP A 48 -10.68 -0.58 -15.91
CA TRP A 48 -9.67 -1.50 -16.40
C TRP A 48 -9.53 -2.72 -15.48
N SER A 49 -8.93 -3.79 -16.02
CA SER A 49 -8.89 -5.09 -15.35
C SER A 49 -8.00 -5.10 -14.09
N GLU A 50 -6.84 -4.46 -14.12
CA GLU A 50 -5.94 -4.40 -12.97
C GLU A 50 -6.16 -3.08 -12.22
N ARG A 51 -7.01 -3.12 -11.20
CA ARG A 51 -7.51 -1.92 -10.51
C ARG A 51 -6.56 -1.36 -9.48
N TYR A 52 -5.77 -2.21 -8.83
CA TYR A 52 -4.82 -1.78 -7.82
C TYR A 52 -3.64 -2.73 -7.72
N THR A 53 -2.61 -2.28 -7.03
CA THR A 53 -1.40 -3.05 -6.77
C THR A 53 -1.18 -3.12 -5.27
N ASN A 54 -0.87 -4.31 -4.77
CA ASN A 54 -0.43 -4.52 -3.41
C ASN A 54 1.09 -4.60 -3.35
N LEU A 55 1.68 -3.83 -2.45
CA LEU A 55 3.10 -3.87 -2.15
C LEU A 55 3.28 -4.28 -0.70
N VAL A 56 4.28 -5.08 -0.40
CA VAL A 56 4.63 -5.42 0.97
C VAL A 56 6.13 -5.28 1.15
N LEU A 57 6.53 -4.48 2.14
CA LEU A 57 7.89 -4.44 2.64
C LEU A 57 7.89 -5.24 3.94
N SER A 58 8.67 -6.29 4.01
CA SER A 58 8.63 -7.24 5.13
C SER A 58 10.01 -7.43 5.76
N TRP A 59 10.05 -7.38 7.08
CA TRP A 59 11.25 -7.69 7.88
C TRP A 59 10.91 -8.84 8.82
N GLU A 60 11.83 -9.78 8.98
CA GLU A 60 11.65 -10.91 9.91
C GLU A 60 11.89 -10.53 11.36
N GLU A 61 12.14 -9.27 11.62
CA GLU A 61 12.46 -8.71 12.93
C GLU A 61 11.58 -7.50 13.22
N THR A 62 11.54 -7.08 14.47
CA THR A 62 10.86 -5.84 14.84
C THR A 62 11.77 -4.66 14.47
N ILE A 63 11.25 -3.76 13.66
CA ILE A 63 11.96 -2.58 13.16
C ILE A 63 11.32 -1.33 13.75
N SER A 64 12.13 -0.32 14.08
CA SER A 64 11.61 0.95 14.60
C SER A 64 10.71 1.64 13.55
N LEU A 65 9.73 2.39 14.03
CA LEU A 65 8.82 3.14 13.17
C LEU A 65 9.59 4.11 12.27
N ASP A 66 10.60 4.79 12.80
CA ASP A 66 11.42 5.72 12.02
C ASP A 66 12.09 5.02 10.85
N LYS A 67 12.64 3.84 11.06
CA LYS A 67 13.27 3.05 10.00
C LYS A 67 12.27 2.58 8.97
N VAL A 68 11.08 2.17 9.40
CA VAL A 68 10.00 1.80 8.48
C VAL A 68 9.63 2.99 7.61
N GLN A 69 9.43 4.15 8.20
CA GLN A 69 9.04 5.35 7.45
C GLN A 69 10.14 5.82 6.49
N ASP A 70 11.40 5.74 6.90
CA ASP A 70 12.54 6.05 6.02
C ASP A 70 12.60 5.10 4.83
N THR A 71 12.35 3.82 5.06
CA THR A 71 12.32 2.81 4.00
C THR A 71 11.16 3.07 3.02
N ILE A 72 9.99 3.41 3.54
CA ILE A 72 8.82 3.77 2.71
C ILE A 72 9.15 4.98 1.83
N ALA A 73 9.72 6.03 2.42
CA ALA A 73 10.07 7.24 1.67
C ALA A 73 11.07 6.94 0.55
N SER A 74 12.08 6.16 0.85
CA SER A 74 13.09 5.74 -0.15
C SER A 74 12.48 4.88 -1.24
N TYR A 75 11.61 3.94 -0.88
CA TYR A 75 10.92 3.08 -1.83
C TYR A 75 10.02 3.90 -2.76
N GLU A 76 9.24 4.83 -2.21
CA GLU A 76 8.36 5.69 -3.00
C GLU A 76 9.13 6.62 -3.94
N ALA A 77 10.25 7.16 -3.49
CA ALA A 77 11.08 8.04 -4.32
C ALA A 77 11.57 7.33 -5.59
N THR A 78 11.81 6.03 -5.50
CA THR A 78 12.22 5.21 -6.64
C THR A 78 11.03 4.73 -7.46
N THR A 79 10.02 4.16 -6.79
CA THR A 79 8.88 3.49 -7.45
C THR A 79 7.95 4.49 -8.13
N PHE A 80 7.74 5.64 -7.53
CA PHE A 80 6.86 6.68 -8.06
C PHE A 80 7.62 7.85 -8.69
N ALA A 81 8.88 7.61 -9.08
CA ALA A 81 9.68 8.63 -9.74
C ALA A 81 8.96 9.17 -10.98
N GLY A 82 8.94 10.48 -11.13
CA GLY A 82 8.27 11.14 -12.25
C GLY A 82 6.80 11.47 -12.00
N PHE A 83 6.22 11.00 -10.89
CA PHE A 83 4.84 11.32 -10.51
C PHE A 83 4.84 12.28 -9.33
N GLU A 84 3.86 13.18 -9.29
CA GLU A 84 3.63 14.02 -8.12
C GLU A 84 2.81 13.24 -7.09
N ASP A 85 2.97 13.59 -5.83
CA ASP A 85 2.25 12.95 -4.72
C ASP A 85 0.73 12.92 -4.94
N ARG A 86 0.17 13.98 -5.47
CA ARG A 86 -1.26 14.12 -5.78
C ARG A 86 -1.76 13.23 -6.92
N ASP A 87 -0.86 12.66 -7.71
CA ASP A 87 -1.22 11.83 -8.87
C ASP A 87 -1.51 10.38 -8.50
N ILE A 88 -1.15 9.96 -7.30
CA ILE A 88 -1.17 8.55 -6.90
C ILE A 88 -1.95 8.38 -5.60
N ALA A 89 -3.09 7.69 -5.68
CA ALA A 89 -3.86 7.31 -4.50
C ALA A 89 -3.26 6.03 -3.91
N ARG A 90 -2.73 6.12 -2.69
CA ARG A 90 -2.13 4.99 -2.00
C ARG A 90 -2.27 5.12 -0.50
N CYS A 91 -2.22 3.98 0.17
CA CYS A 91 -2.29 3.93 1.62
C CYS A 91 -1.30 2.89 2.14
N TRP A 92 -0.50 3.26 3.13
CA TRP A 92 0.43 2.38 3.81
C TRP A 92 -0.11 1.98 5.17
N ILE A 93 -0.07 0.68 5.46
CA ILE A 93 -0.56 0.11 6.71
C ILE A 93 0.54 -0.74 7.33
N LEU A 94 0.81 -0.51 8.61
CA LEU A 94 1.82 -1.24 9.37
C LEU A 94 1.19 -2.41 10.11
N HIS A 95 1.76 -3.59 9.92
CA HIS A 95 1.47 -4.78 10.72
C HIS A 95 2.72 -5.17 11.49
N THR A 96 2.60 -5.30 12.81
CA THR A 96 3.68 -5.80 13.67
C THR A 96 3.11 -6.92 14.52
N ASP A 97 3.50 -8.13 14.23
CA ASP A 97 3.03 -9.32 14.92
C ASP A 97 4.17 -10.32 15.06
N LYS A 98 4.27 -10.96 16.24
CA LYS A 98 5.16 -12.11 16.46
C LYS A 98 6.62 -11.84 16.05
N GLY A 99 7.10 -10.64 16.36
CA GLY A 99 8.48 -10.25 16.06
C GLY A 99 8.75 -9.91 14.59
N ARG A 100 7.72 -9.78 13.78
CA ARG A 100 7.83 -9.40 12.37
C ARG A 100 7.27 -8.01 12.14
N THR A 101 7.78 -7.35 11.14
CA THR A 101 7.29 -6.03 10.72
C THR A 101 6.94 -6.10 9.24
N GLU A 102 5.73 -5.66 8.89
CA GLU A 102 5.28 -5.59 7.50
C GLU A 102 4.62 -4.25 7.23
N ALA A 103 5.06 -3.57 6.19
CA ALA A 103 4.42 -2.37 5.69
C ALA A 103 3.71 -2.72 4.39
N HIS A 104 2.38 -2.68 4.41
CA HIS A 104 1.54 -2.99 3.25
C HIS A 104 1.12 -1.69 2.59
N CYS A 105 1.24 -1.62 1.27
CA CYS A 105 0.74 -0.50 0.49
C CYS A 105 -0.28 -0.98 -0.52
N VAL A 106 -1.42 -0.31 -0.56
CA VAL A 106 -2.41 -0.48 -1.63
C VAL A 106 -2.34 0.77 -2.51
N VAL A 107 -2.04 0.57 -3.79
CA VAL A 107 -1.92 1.65 -4.77
C VAL A 107 -3.01 1.47 -5.83
N ALA A 108 -3.87 2.45 -5.99
CA ALA A 108 -4.84 2.45 -7.09
C ALA A 108 -4.09 2.65 -8.41
N ASN A 109 -4.39 1.80 -9.41
CA ASN A 109 -3.75 1.87 -10.73
C ASN A 109 -4.40 2.93 -11.61
N THR A 110 -4.59 4.12 -11.04
CA THR A 110 -5.21 5.26 -11.70
C THR A 110 -4.34 6.50 -11.48
N HIS A 111 -3.97 7.16 -12.58
CA HIS A 111 -3.30 8.45 -12.52
C HIS A 111 -4.37 9.51 -12.25
N LEU A 112 -4.38 10.10 -11.07
CA LEU A 112 -5.49 10.94 -10.60
C LEU A 112 -5.71 12.18 -11.47
N SER A 113 -4.63 12.83 -11.92
CA SER A 113 -4.74 14.07 -12.72
C SER A 113 -5.34 13.81 -14.11
N SER A 114 -5.10 12.64 -14.70
CA SER A 114 -5.61 12.32 -16.04
C SER A 114 -6.80 11.37 -16.03
N GLY A 115 -7.03 10.66 -14.92
CA GLY A 115 -8.06 9.62 -14.82
C GLY A 115 -7.74 8.36 -15.61
N LYS A 116 -6.53 8.23 -16.13
CA LYS A 116 -6.12 7.08 -16.96
C LYS A 116 -5.53 5.97 -16.12
N SER A 117 -5.64 4.75 -16.65
CA SER A 117 -4.92 3.61 -16.09
C SER A 117 -3.42 3.79 -16.27
N TYR A 118 -2.64 3.37 -15.29
CA TYR A 118 -1.22 3.20 -15.45
C TYR A 118 -0.69 2.05 -14.58
N VAL A 119 0.43 1.49 -15.04
CA VAL A 119 1.16 0.47 -14.30
C VAL A 119 2.56 1.01 -14.11
N HIS A 120 2.99 1.16 -12.86
CA HIS A 120 4.25 1.81 -12.53
C HIS A 120 5.32 0.85 -11.99
N PHE A 121 5.14 -0.43 -12.23
CA PHE A 121 6.10 -1.44 -11.80
C PHE A 121 6.32 -2.47 -12.89
#